data_3d39f60c71f3ec76d1477ef024bca5aa
#
_entry.id   3d39f60c71f3ec76d1477ef024bca5aa
#
_cell.length_a   1.000
_cell.length_b   1.000
_cell.length_c   1.000
_cell.angle_alpha   90.00
_cell.angle_beta   90.00
_cell.angle_gamma   90.00
#
_symmetry.space_group_name_H-M   'P 1'
#
loop_
_entity.id
_entity.type
_entity.pdbx_description
1 polymer ?
#
loop_
_entity_poly.entity_id
_entity_poly.type
_entity_poly.pdbx_seq_one_letter_code
_entity_poly.pdbx_strand_id
1 'polypeptide(L)'
;MKPLLPVEEAIRRVLDGVEPLAIERVPLAEATGRVLAEPLDALRTQPPQDVSAMDGYALRAADAATVPATLRVIGAAPAGHPFAGAVGAGEAVRIFTGAVVPEGADAILLQEDATVIGDGRIEAREAVRMGQHIRRRGLDFSAGERMIEPGIRLGMRQLALAAALDHATVPVRRRPVVAILATGDELVPPGSGDGGSGIVASNSYGLGALVESLGGTVRDLGIVRDD
;
A
#
# COMPACT_ATOMS: atom_id res chain seq x y z
N MET A 1 -11.19 -27.14 46.73
CA MET A 1 -11.45 -26.28 45.57
C MET A 1 -10.54 -26.73 44.44
N LYS A 2 -11.06 -26.92 43.24
CA LYS A 2 -10.16 -27.14 42.07
C LYS A 2 -9.36 -25.86 41.87
N PRO A 3 -8.03 -25.92 41.55
CA PRO A 3 -7.28 -24.76 41.28
C PRO A 3 -7.85 -24.01 40.07
N LEU A 4 -7.78 -22.68 40.10
CA LEU A 4 -8.19 -21.85 38.95
C LEU A 4 -7.35 -22.19 37.75
N LEU A 5 -7.97 -22.19 36.56
CA LEU A 5 -7.28 -22.44 35.33
C LEU A 5 -6.35 -21.25 35.01
N PRO A 6 -5.04 -21.45 34.73
CA PRO A 6 -4.15 -20.40 34.27
C PRO A 6 -4.65 -19.77 32.97
N VAL A 7 -4.42 -18.47 32.78
CA VAL A 7 -4.90 -17.72 31.62
C VAL A 7 -4.35 -18.28 30.30
N GLU A 8 -3.08 -18.63 30.27
CA GLU A 8 -2.42 -19.21 29.08
C GLU A 8 -3.06 -20.53 28.67
N GLU A 9 -3.40 -21.36 29.66
CA GLU A 9 -4.07 -22.64 29.43
C GLU A 9 -5.52 -22.43 28.97
N ALA A 10 -6.22 -21.41 29.49
CA ALA A 10 -7.56 -21.04 29.05
C ALA A 10 -7.55 -20.59 27.58
N ILE A 11 -6.60 -19.72 27.22
CA ILE A 11 -6.41 -19.24 25.82
C ILE A 11 -6.13 -20.44 24.90
N ARG A 12 -5.21 -21.32 25.29
CA ARG A 12 -4.88 -22.51 24.50
C ARG A 12 -6.11 -23.39 24.25
N ARG A 13 -6.94 -23.61 25.25
CA ARG A 13 -8.18 -24.40 25.11
C ARG A 13 -9.25 -23.73 24.26
N VAL A 14 -9.37 -22.40 24.35
CA VAL A 14 -10.30 -21.63 23.51
C VAL A 14 -9.89 -21.66 22.04
N LEU A 15 -8.57 -21.65 21.76
CA LEU A 15 -8.05 -21.68 20.40
C LEU A 15 -7.85 -23.09 19.84
N ASP A 16 -8.01 -24.13 20.68
CA ASP A 16 -7.87 -25.53 20.26
C ASP A 16 -8.92 -25.89 19.21
N GLY A 17 -8.46 -26.38 18.06
CA GLY A 17 -9.33 -26.71 16.92
C GLY A 17 -9.86 -25.53 16.10
N VAL A 18 -9.44 -24.28 16.39
CA VAL A 18 -9.79 -23.13 15.57
C VAL A 18 -8.93 -23.12 14.29
N GLU A 19 -9.56 -23.29 13.14
CA GLU A 19 -8.92 -23.28 11.84
C GLU A 19 -9.27 -21.99 11.06
N PRO A 20 -8.32 -21.45 10.27
CA PRO A 20 -8.61 -20.32 9.40
C PRO A 20 -9.71 -20.68 8.41
N LEU A 21 -10.66 -19.75 8.20
CA LEU A 21 -11.74 -19.94 7.23
C LEU A 21 -11.18 -20.00 5.79
N ALA A 22 -12.01 -20.51 4.88
CA ALA A 22 -11.68 -20.65 3.46
C ALA A 22 -11.21 -19.32 2.85
N ILE A 23 -10.43 -19.43 1.78
CA ILE A 23 -9.93 -18.29 1.01
C ILE A 23 -11.01 -17.85 0.02
N GLU A 24 -11.11 -16.54 -0.19
CA GLU A 24 -11.84 -15.93 -1.30
C GLU A 24 -11.02 -14.80 -1.90
N ARG A 25 -11.26 -14.49 -3.18
CA ARG A 25 -10.63 -13.34 -3.83
C ARG A 25 -11.62 -12.18 -3.86
N VAL A 26 -11.17 -11.01 -3.39
CA VAL A 26 -11.98 -9.79 -3.37
C VAL A 26 -11.27 -8.67 -4.12
N PRO A 27 -12.01 -7.75 -4.74
CA PRO A 27 -11.43 -6.51 -5.27
C PRO A 27 -10.67 -5.77 -4.18
N LEU A 28 -9.57 -5.11 -4.55
CA LEU A 28 -8.74 -4.35 -3.60
C LEU A 28 -9.56 -3.31 -2.81
N ALA A 29 -10.55 -2.68 -3.45
CA ALA A 29 -11.44 -1.72 -2.81
C ALA A 29 -12.29 -2.31 -1.66
N GLU A 30 -12.54 -3.64 -1.66
CA GLU A 30 -13.33 -4.35 -0.65
C GLU A 30 -12.47 -5.06 0.41
N ALA A 31 -11.13 -4.93 0.27
CA ALA A 31 -10.19 -5.69 1.09
C ALA A 31 -9.85 -5.03 2.43
N THR A 32 -10.36 -3.83 2.72
CA THR A 32 -10.11 -3.14 3.99
C THR A 32 -10.53 -3.99 5.19
N GLY A 33 -9.59 -4.18 6.13
CA GLY A 33 -9.82 -4.95 7.36
C GLY A 33 -9.92 -6.46 7.16
N ARG A 34 -9.75 -6.97 5.93
CA ARG A 34 -9.67 -8.41 5.65
C ARG A 34 -8.29 -8.96 6.04
N VAL A 35 -8.23 -10.24 6.34
CA VAL A 35 -6.97 -10.94 6.64
C VAL A 35 -6.43 -11.57 5.37
N LEU A 36 -5.21 -11.21 4.98
CA LEU A 36 -4.55 -11.77 3.82
C LEU A 36 -4.32 -13.27 4.00
N ALA A 37 -4.69 -14.07 3.01
CA ALA A 37 -4.64 -15.53 3.08
C ALA A 37 -3.40 -16.14 2.43
N GLU A 38 -2.86 -15.48 1.41
CA GLU A 38 -1.66 -15.88 0.65
C GLU A 38 -0.72 -14.69 0.53
N PRO A 39 0.60 -14.89 0.34
CA PRO A 39 1.51 -13.77 0.19
C PRO A 39 1.21 -12.97 -1.08
N LEU A 40 1.55 -11.68 -1.09
CA LEU A 40 1.54 -10.86 -2.29
C LEU A 40 2.97 -10.61 -2.77
N ASP A 41 3.26 -11.15 -3.93
CA ASP A 41 4.50 -10.91 -4.64
C ASP A 41 4.27 -9.76 -5.65
N ALA A 42 5.29 -8.95 -5.93
CA ALA A 42 5.18 -7.85 -6.90
C ALA A 42 4.94 -8.39 -8.32
N LEU A 43 3.87 -7.92 -8.97
CA LEU A 43 3.54 -8.30 -10.35
C LEU A 43 4.31 -7.45 -11.37
N ARG A 44 4.94 -6.38 -10.93
CA ARG A 44 5.74 -5.46 -11.74
C ARG A 44 6.98 -5.00 -11.00
N THR A 45 7.93 -4.43 -11.75
CA THR A 45 9.10 -3.74 -11.17
C THR A 45 8.80 -2.24 -11.05
N GLN A 46 9.20 -1.63 -9.92
CA GLN A 46 8.99 -0.20 -9.67
C GLN A 46 10.28 0.48 -9.20
N PRO A 47 10.70 1.59 -9.83
CA PRO A 47 10.24 2.04 -11.14
C PRO A 47 10.60 1.04 -12.25
N PRO A 48 9.84 1.00 -13.37
CA PRO A 48 10.09 0.02 -14.45
C PRO A 48 11.35 0.32 -15.28
N GLN A 49 11.85 1.54 -15.21
CA GLN A 49 13.05 2.04 -15.88
C GLN A 49 13.77 3.04 -14.96
N ASP A 50 14.98 3.46 -15.29
CA ASP A 50 15.64 4.55 -14.58
C ASP A 50 14.86 5.85 -14.81
N VAL A 51 14.49 6.55 -13.72
CA VAL A 51 13.73 7.79 -13.79
C VAL A 51 14.38 8.91 -13.00
N SER A 52 14.10 10.16 -13.40
CA SER A 52 14.61 11.32 -12.66
C SER A 52 13.95 11.43 -11.28
N ALA A 53 14.77 11.67 -10.27
CA ALA A 53 14.29 12.00 -8.92
C ALA A 53 13.91 13.48 -8.77
N MET A 54 14.33 14.35 -9.70
CA MET A 54 14.23 15.81 -9.59
C MET A 54 13.92 16.44 -10.96
N ASP A 55 13.46 17.67 -10.93
CA ASP A 55 13.35 18.50 -12.12
C ASP A 55 14.73 19.06 -12.47
N GLY A 56 15.11 18.97 -13.74
CA GLY A 56 16.45 19.40 -14.15
C GLY A 56 16.78 19.09 -15.60
N TYR A 57 18.02 18.71 -15.83
CA TYR A 57 18.56 18.39 -17.14
C TYR A 57 19.28 17.04 -17.08
N ALA A 58 18.82 16.10 -17.88
CA ALA A 58 19.49 14.82 -18.08
C ALA A 58 20.68 15.01 -19.02
N LEU A 59 21.85 14.60 -18.59
CA LEU A 59 23.10 14.82 -19.29
C LEU A 59 24.09 13.69 -18.98
N ARG A 60 25.25 13.72 -19.66
CA ARG A 60 26.39 12.86 -19.33
C ARG A 60 27.20 13.54 -18.24
N ALA A 61 27.41 12.86 -17.11
CA ALA A 61 28.17 13.40 -15.99
C ALA A 61 29.60 13.90 -16.42
N ALA A 62 30.20 13.22 -17.39
CA ALA A 62 31.50 13.62 -17.93
C ALA A 62 31.51 15.03 -18.53
N ASP A 63 30.38 15.51 -19.07
CA ASP A 63 30.27 16.82 -19.72
C ASP A 63 30.05 17.98 -18.73
N ALA A 64 29.75 17.66 -17.46
CA ALA A 64 29.62 18.61 -16.35
C ALA A 64 30.47 18.22 -15.13
N ALA A 65 31.54 17.46 -15.34
CA ALA A 65 32.49 17.11 -14.28
C ALA A 65 33.33 18.30 -13.83
N THR A 66 33.50 19.29 -14.71
CA THR A 66 34.17 20.58 -14.45
C THR A 66 33.23 21.71 -14.82
N VAL A 67 33.04 22.66 -13.92
CA VAL A 67 32.13 23.80 -14.12
C VAL A 67 32.86 25.13 -14.12
N PRO A 68 32.34 26.18 -14.80
CA PRO A 68 31.08 26.17 -15.55
C PRO A 68 31.17 25.34 -16.84
N ALA A 69 30.09 24.60 -17.18
CA ALA A 69 30.02 23.83 -18.42
C ALA A 69 28.79 24.23 -19.25
N THR A 70 29.00 24.49 -20.53
CA THR A 70 27.91 24.85 -21.46
C THR A 70 27.42 23.64 -22.17
N LEU A 71 26.08 23.42 -22.14
CA LEU A 71 25.38 22.26 -22.73
C LEU A 71 24.24 22.73 -23.63
N ARG A 72 24.06 22.05 -24.78
CA ARG A 72 22.95 22.30 -25.70
C ARG A 72 21.71 21.50 -25.27
N VAL A 73 20.60 22.16 -25.06
CA VAL A 73 19.32 21.50 -24.77
C VAL A 73 18.67 21.01 -26.06
N ILE A 74 18.60 19.70 -26.25
CA ILE A 74 18.13 19.09 -27.50
C ILE A 74 16.64 18.67 -27.46
N GLY A 75 15.97 18.84 -26.32
CA GLY A 75 14.56 18.52 -26.17
C GLY A 75 14.13 18.45 -24.71
N ALA A 76 12.95 17.87 -24.49
CA ALA A 76 12.37 17.69 -23.17
C ALA A 76 11.78 16.28 -23.02
N ALA A 77 11.83 15.75 -21.80
CA ALA A 77 11.25 14.49 -21.37
C ALA A 77 10.26 14.72 -20.20
N PRO A 78 9.00 15.08 -20.47
CA PRO A 78 7.97 15.15 -19.44
C PRO A 78 7.65 13.75 -18.88
N ALA A 79 7.13 13.68 -17.64
CA ALA A 79 6.68 12.43 -17.07
C ALA A 79 5.61 11.76 -17.96
N GLY A 80 5.78 10.45 -18.21
CA GLY A 80 4.91 9.70 -19.11
C GLY A 80 5.21 9.87 -20.62
N HIS A 81 6.15 10.76 -21.02
CA HIS A 81 6.53 11.01 -22.41
C HIS A 81 8.06 10.92 -22.56
N PRO A 82 8.62 9.72 -22.76
CA PRO A 82 10.05 9.53 -22.92
C PRO A 82 10.61 10.34 -24.10
N PHE A 83 11.81 10.86 -23.96
CA PHE A 83 12.53 11.51 -25.05
C PHE A 83 12.91 10.48 -26.13
N ALA A 84 12.55 10.75 -27.39
CA ALA A 84 12.77 9.83 -28.50
C ALA A 84 14.15 10.05 -29.16
N GLY A 85 15.22 9.99 -28.36
CA GLY A 85 16.58 10.19 -28.84
C GLY A 85 17.61 9.85 -27.79
N ALA A 86 18.89 10.04 -28.12
CA ALA A 86 20.00 9.85 -27.20
C ALA A 86 20.71 11.19 -26.92
N VAL A 87 21.24 11.30 -25.69
CA VAL A 87 22.05 12.46 -25.26
C VAL A 87 23.50 12.23 -25.65
N GLY A 88 23.98 13.02 -26.56
CA GLY A 88 25.38 13.03 -27.00
C GLY A 88 26.31 13.89 -26.12
N ALA A 89 27.57 13.97 -26.50
CA ALA A 89 28.55 14.84 -25.81
C ALA A 89 28.17 16.32 -25.93
N GLY A 90 28.19 17.04 -24.82
CA GLY A 90 27.84 18.47 -24.77
C GLY A 90 26.33 18.73 -24.91
N GLU A 91 25.48 17.72 -24.79
CA GLU A 91 24.04 17.83 -24.90
C GLU A 91 23.34 17.57 -23.57
N ALA A 92 22.11 18.10 -23.44
CA ALA A 92 21.24 17.88 -22.32
C ALA A 92 19.77 17.80 -22.77
N VAL A 93 18.93 17.08 -22.04
CA VAL A 93 17.48 17.03 -22.23
C VAL A 93 16.82 17.60 -20.98
N ARG A 94 15.91 18.56 -21.14
CA ARG A 94 15.09 19.05 -20.03
C ARG A 94 14.25 17.89 -19.50
N ILE A 95 14.36 17.54 -18.21
CA ILE A 95 13.70 16.40 -17.60
C ILE A 95 12.91 16.82 -16.37
N PHE A 96 11.84 16.10 -16.08
CA PHE A 96 10.97 16.34 -14.95
C PHE A 96 10.95 15.10 -14.04
N THR A 97 10.64 15.31 -12.76
CA THR A 97 10.54 14.26 -11.76
C THR A 97 9.63 13.11 -12.23
N GLY A 98 10.11 11.89 -12.14
CA GLY A 98 9.41 10.69 -12.59
C GLY A 98 9.51 10.39 -14.09
N ALA A 99 10.10 11.28 -14.89
CA ALA A 99 10.35 11.01 -16.32
C ALA A 99 11.49 10.02 -16.50
N VAL A 100 11.40 9.21 -17.56
CA VAL A 100 12.43 8.24 -17.94
C VAL A 100 13.69 8.96 -18.34
N VAL A 101 14.83 8.53 -17.81
CA VAL A 101 16.16 9.06 -18.16
C VAL A 101 16.44 8.69 -19.62
N PRO A 102 16.74 9.68 -20.48
CA PRO A 102 17.06 9.43 -21.89
C PRO A 102 18.30 8.54 -22.06
N GLU A 103 18.35 7.79 -23.14
CA GLU A 103 19.54 7.04 -23.55
C GLU A 103 20.75 7.99 -23.64
N GLY A 104 21.92 7.54 -23.21
CA GLY A 104 23.17 8.31 -23.22
C GLY A 104 23.35 9.23 -22.03
N ALA A 105 22.27 9.61 -21.30
CA ALA A 105 22.38 10.36 -20.05
C ALA A 105 22.62 9.42 -18.87
N ASP A 106 23.48 9.83 -17.93
CA ASP A 106 23.84 9.07 -16.74
C ASP A 106 23.79 9.89 -15.44
N ALA A 107 23.36 11.17 -15.53
CA ALA A 107 23.16 12.06 -14.38
C ALA A 107 22.08 13.10 -14.67
N ILE A 108 21.50 13.67 -13.57
CA ILE A 108 20.57 14.79 -13.63
C ILE A 108 21.22 15.98 -12.92
N LEU A 109 21.39 17.08 -13.65
CA LEU A 109 21.69 18.40 -13.09
C LEU A 109 20.38 19.05 -12.64
N LEU A 110 20.31 19.56 -11.40
CA LEU A 110 19.13 20.27 -10.93
C LEU A 110 18.88 21.53 -11.75
N GLN A 111 17.62 21.89 -11.92
CA GLN A 111 17.29 23.13 -12.65
C GLN A 111 17.82 24.38 -11.95
N GLU A 112 17.93 24.36 -10.62
CA GLU A 112 18.48 25.43 -9.77
C GLU A 112 20.00 25.64 -9.99
N ASP A 113 20.68 24.57 -10.42
CA ASP A 113 22.13 24.56 -10.65
C ASP A 113 22.49 24.86 -12.11
N ALA A 114 21.47 25.17 -12.92
CA ALA A 114 21.64 25.54 -14.33
C ALA A 114 21.18 26.98 -14.61
N THR A 115 21.91 27.69 -15.45
CA THR A 115 21.49 28.99 -16.00
C THR A 115 21.16 28.86 -17.47
N VAL A 116 19.97 29.30 -17.87
CA VAL A 116 19.63 29.41 -19.31
C VAL A 116 20.36 30.61 -19.90
N ILE A 117 21.23 30.36 -20.88
CA ILE A 117 22.10 31.39 -21.50
C ILE A 117 21.65 31.80 -22.92
N GLY A 118 20.45 31.34 -23.33
CA GLY A 118 19.86 31.61 -24.65
C GLY A 118 20.25 30.57 -25.71
N ASP A 119 19.69 30.70 -26.91
CA ASP A 119 19.94 29.83 -28.07
C ASP A 119 19.84 28.33 -27.79
N GLY A 120 18.91 27.95 -26.89
CA GLY A 120 18.69 26.54 -26.50
C GLY A 120 19.87 25.95 -25.71
N ARG A 121 20.65 26.79 -25.00
CA ARG A 121 21.79 26.36 -24.18
C ARG A 121 21.60 26.70 -22.72
N ILE A 122 22.22 25.86 -21.88
CA ILE A 122 22.34 26.06 -20.42
C ILE A 122 23.83 26.09 -20.05
N GLU A 123 24.11 26.75 -18.95
CA GLU A 123 25.38 26.66 -18.24
C GLU A 123 25.17 25.94 -16.90
N ALA A 124 25.83 24.79 -16.74
CA ALA A 124 25.90 24.06 -15.47
C ALA A 124 26.87 24.81 -14.53
N ARG A 125 26.37 25.10 -13.31
CA ARG A 125 27.14 25.78 -12.26
C ARG A 125 27.64 24.85 -11.17
N GLU A 126 27.03 23.67 -11.07
CA GLU A 126 27.42 22.63 -10.14
C GLU A 126 27.82 21.37 -10.93
N ALA A 127 28.90 20.72 -10.47
CA ALA A 127 29.35 19.47 -11.05
C ALA A 127 28.45 18.32 -10.63
N VAL A 128 28.18 17.42 -11.57
CA VAL A 128 27.35 16.20 -11.29
C VAL A 128 28.16 14.92 -11.41
N ARG A 129 27.76 13.91 -10.69
CA ARG A 129 28.37 12.59 -10.71
C ARG A 129 27.45 11.58 -11.39
N MET A 130 28.04 10.55 -11.98
CA MET A 130 27.29 9.43 -12.55
C MET A 130 26.29 8.87 -11.53
N GLY A 131 25.04 8.68 -11.95
CA GLY A 131 23.93 8.20 -11.13
C GLY A 131 23.27 9.26 -10.25
N GLN A 132 23.77 10.49 -10.22
CA GLN A 132 23.22 11.55 -9.39
C GLN A 132 21.79 11.89 -9.80
N HIS A 133 20.88 11.93 -8.80
CA HIS A 133 19.44 12.21 -8.95
C HIS A 133 18.69 11.26 -9.90
N ILE A 134 19.21 10.04 -10.10
CA ILE A 134 18.54 8.97 -10.84
C ILE A 134 18.01 7.93 -9.85
N ARG A 135 16.70 7.66 -9.91
CA ARG A 135 16.07 6.51 -9.27
C ARG A 135 16.19 5.32 -10.21
N ARG A 136 16.98 4.33 -9.82
CA ARG A 136 17.25 3.15 -10.64
C ARG A 136 16.02 2.28 -10.78
N ARG A 137 15.92 1.57 -11.89
CA ARG A 137 14.93 0.52 -12.11
C ARG A 137 14.92 -0.45 -10.92
N GLY A 138 13.74 -0.75 -10.38
CA GLY A 138 13.57 -1.68 -9.27
C GLY A 138 14.01 -1.13 -7.90
N LEU A 139 14.24 0.17 -7.78
CA LEU A 139 14.63 0.79 -6.51
C LEU A 139 13.62 0.53 -5.38
N ASP A 140 12.32 0.50 -5.67
CA ASP A 140 11.27 0.29 -4.69
C ASP A 140 11.01 -1.22 -4.49
N PHE A 141 10.88 -1.97 -5.58
CA PHE A 141 10.74 -3.44 -5.63
C PHE A 141 10.88 -3.98 -7.05
N SER A 142 11.16 -5.27 -7.15
CA SER A 142 11.28 -6.01 -8.42
C SER A 142 10.14 -7.02 -8.59
N ALA A 143 9.74 -7.28 -9.83
CA ALA A 143 8.75 -8.30 -10.12
C ALA A 143 9.16 -9.67 -9.54
N GLY A 144 8.22 -10.35 -8.89
CA GLY A 144 8.44 -11.62 -8.19
C GLY A 144 8.95 -11.48 -6.74
N GLU A 145 9.27 -10.26 -6.29
CA GLU A 145 9.68 -10.02 -4.91
C GLU A 145 8.47 -10.12 -3.98
N ARG A 146 8.63 -10.87 -2.87
CA ARG A 146 7.60 -11.02 -1.86
C ARG A 146 7.54 -9.79 -0.97
N MET A 147 6.39 -9.11 -0.95
CA MET A 147 6.23 -7.82 -0.30
C MET A 147 5.27 -7.83 0.89
N ILE A 148 4.26 -8.70 0.90
CA ILE A 148 3.30 -8.80 2.01
C ILE A 148 3.11 -10.27 2.36
N GLU A 149 3.37 -10.60 3.62
CA GLU A 149 3.17 -11.95 4.16
C GLU A 149 1.69 -12.21 4.49
N PRO A 150 1.22 -13.48 4.43
CA PRO A 150 -0.12 -13.85 4.85
C PRO A 150 -0.34 -13.66 6.36
N GLY A 151 -1.60 -13.66 6.78
CA GLY A 151 -1.99 -13.49 8.18
C GLY A 151 -2.09 -12.02 8.62
N ILE A 152 -1.68 -11.08 7.80
CA ILE A 152 -1.76 -9.65 8.10
C ILE A 152 -3.16 -9.12 7.82
N ARG A 153 -3.70 -8.29 8.72
CA ARG A 153 -4.93 -7.53 8.48
C ARG A 153 -4.63 -6.36 7.56
N LEU A 154 -5.31 -6.29 6.42
CA LEU A 154 -5.10 -5.29 5.38
C LEU A 154 -5.63 -3.93 5.83
N GLY A 155 -4.73 -3.03 6.14
CA GLY A 155 -5.01 -1.61 6.41
C GLY A 155 -4.56 -0.72 5.27
N MET A 156 -4.62 0.59 5.48
CA MET A 156 -4.28 1.61 4.48
C MET A 156 -2.91 1.36 3.80
N ARG A 157 -1.87 1.05 4.57
CA ARG A 157 -0.52 0.87 4.02
C ARG A 157 -0.41 -0.38 3.15
N GLN A 158 -0.99 -1.50 3.61
CA GLN A 158 -0.99 -2.76 2.87
C GLN A 158 -1.79 -2.65 1.58
N LEU A 159 -2.92 -1.94 1.60
CA LEU A 159 -3.73 -1.71 0.39
C LEU A 159 -3.02 -0.81 -0.62
N ALA A 160 -2.37 0.27 -0.16
CA ALA A 160 -1.56 1.13 -1.02
C ALA A 160 -0.40 0.34 -1.65
N LEU A 161 0.29 -0.50 -0.86
CA LEU A 161 1.36 -1.35 -1.37
C LEU A 161 0.81 -2.38 -2.36
N ALA A 162 -0.27 -3.10 -2.04
CA ALA A 162 -0.88 -4.08 -2.95
C ALA A 162 -1.29 -3.45 -4.30
N ALA A 163 -1.80 -2.22 -4.27
CA ALA A 163 -2.08 -1.46 -5.50
C ALA A 163 -0.79 -1.13 -6.28
N ALA A 164 0.28 -0.70 -5.59
CA ALA A 164 1.57 -0.42 -6.22
C ALA A 164 2.21 -1.67 -6.83
N LEU A 165 1.98 -2.84 -6.22
CA LEU A 165 2.40 -4.16 -6.72
C LEU A 165 1.59 -4.64 -7.93
N ASP A 166 0.54 -3.90 -8.34
CA ASP A 166 -0.36 -4.16 -9.48
C ASP A 166 -1.43 -5.25 -9.22
N HIS A 167 -1.83 -5.45 -7.97
CA HIS A 167 -2.93 -6.36 -7.63
C HIS A 167 -4.28 -5.66 -7.74
N ALA A 168 -5.13 -6.11 -8.66
CA ALA A 168 -6.53 -5.66 -8.75
C ALA A 168 -7.43 -6.36 -7.72
N THR A 169 -7.08 -7.60 -7.35
CA THR A 169 -7.77 -8.44 -6.37
C THR A 169 -6.76 -9.09 -5.44
N VAL A 170 -7.19 -9.39 -4.22
CA VAL A 170 -6.33 -10.03 -3.21
C VAL A 170 -6.99 -11.27 -2.60
N PRO A 171 -6.22 -12.34 -2.32
CA PRO A 171 -6.70 -13.53 -1.62
C PRO A 171 -6.82 -13.22 -0.12
N VAL A 172 -8.01 -13.35 0.42
CA VAL A 172 -8.29 -13.06 1.82
C VAL A 172 -9.07 -14.19 2.48
N ARG A 173 -9.00 -14.28 3.80
CA ARG A 173 -9.86 -15.19 4.57
C ARG A 173 -11.31 -14.70 4.53
N ARG A 174 -12.26 -15.62 4.38
CA ARG A 174 -13.69 -15.30 4.50
C ARG A 174 -13.99 -14.69 5.87
N ARG A 175 -14.99 -13.81 5.93
CA ARG A 175 -15.45 -13.25 7.19
C ARG A 175 -16.19 -14.34 7.99
N PRO A 176 -15.90 -14.52 9.30
CA PRO A 176 -16.70 -15.39 10.14
C PRO A 176 -18.11 -14.83 10.26
N VAL A 177 -19.11 -15.72 10.20
CA VAL A 177 -20.50 -15.39 10.53
C VAL A 177 -20.73 -15.83 11.96
N VAL A 178 -21.05 -14.89 12.83
CA VAL A 178 -21.30 -15.14 14.26
C VAL A 178 -22.79 -14.98 14.55
N ALA A 179 -23.43 -16.05 14.93
CA ALA A 179 -24.81 -16.03 15.40
C ALA A 179 -24.83 -15.57 16.86
N ILE A 180 -25.70 -14.63 17.18
CA ILE A 180 -25.93 -14.13 18.54
C ILE A 180 -27.35 -14.50 18.92
N LEU A 181 -27.50 -15.21 20.03
CA LEU A 181 -28.78 -15.61 20.61
C LEU A 181 -28.81 -15.14 22.06
N ALA A 182 -29.87 -14.44 22.45
CA ALA A 182 -30.18 -14.14 23.85
C ALA A 182 -31.24 -15.09 24.36
N THR A 183 -31.09 -15.62 25.59
CA THR A 183 -32.08 -16.50 26.23
C THR A 183 -32.46 -15.93 27.58
N GLY A 184 -33.75 -16.00 27.93
CA GLY A 184 -34.30 -15.57 29.21
C GLY A 184 -35.71 -15.04 29.08
N ASP A 185 -36.60 -15.47 29.96
CA ASP A 185 -38.01 -15.01 30.03
C ASP A 185 -38.12 -13.55 30.45
N GLU A 186 -37.12 -13.06 31.18
CA GLU A 186 -37.02 -11.67 31.63
C GLU A 186 -36.52 -10.69 30.53
N LEU A 187 -36.02 -11.22 29.42
CA LEU A 187 -35.40 -10.35 28.39
C LEU A 187 -36.45 -9.68 27.51
N VAL A 188 -36.25 -8.37 27.32
CA VAL A 188 -37.08 -7.55 26.44
C VAL A 188 -36.20 -6.76 25.46
N PRO A 189 -36.68 -6.48 24.24
CA PRO A 189 -35.92 -5.68 23.30
C PRO A 189 -35.82 -4.20 23.75
N PRO A 190 -34.76 -3.49 23.39
CA PRO A 190 -34.65 -2.05 23.63
C PRO A 190 -35.85 -1.29 23.03
N GLY A 191 -36.36 -0.31 23.76
CA GLY A 191 -37.47 0.53 23.31
C GLY A 191 -38.86 -0.13 23.46
N SER A 192 -38.98 -1.31 24.08
CA SER A 192 -40.27 -1.96 24.36
C SER A 192 -41.19 -1.11 25.23
N GLY A 193 -40.65 -0.22 26.08
CA GLY A 193 -41.42 0.80 26.83
C GLY A 193 -42.42 0.26 27.83
N ASP A 194 -42.35 -1.04 28.18
CA ASP A 194 -43.35 -1.75 28.93
C ASP A 194 -43.42 -1.37 30.41
N GLY A 195 -42.43 -0.58 30.91
CA GLY A 195 -42.36 -0.19 32.32
C GLY A 195 -42.38 -1.35 33.32
N GLY A 196 -42.23 -2.59 32.81
CA GLY A 196 -42.32 -3.83 33.53
C GLY A 196 -41.04 -4.26 34.22
N SER A 197 -41.02 -5.50 34.70
CA SER A 197 -39.83 -6.11 35.34
C SER A 197 -38.80 -6.69 34.37
N GLY A 198 -39.00 -6.48 33.07
CA GLY A 198 -38.11 -6.99 32.04
C GLY A 198 -36.71 -6.34 32.03
N ILE A 199 -35.69 -7.15 31.70
CA ILE A 199 -34.30 -6.71 31.55
C ILE A 199 -34.03 -6.48 30.06
N VAL A 200 -33.55 -5.28 29.71
CA VAL A 200 -33.24 -4.97 28.32
C VAL A 200 -32.03 -5.80 27.82
N ALA A 201 -32.23 -6.53 26.72
CA ALA A 201 -31.19 -7.37 26.09
C ALA A 201 -30.09 -6.54 25.42
N SER A 202 -29.28 -5.84 26.22
CA SER A 202 -28.22 -4.97 25.74
C SER A 202 -26.97 -5.70 25.24
N ASN A 203 -26.72 -6.92 25.73
CA ASN A 203 -25.49 -7.67 25.43
C ASN A 203 -25.39 -8.03 23.94
N SER A 204 -26.51 -8.34 23.28
CA SER A 204 -26.53 -8.69 21.85
C SER A 204 -25.97 -7.53 20.98
N TYR A 205 -26.30 -6.29 21.33
CA TYR A 205 -25.80 -5.11 20.61
C TYR A 205 -24.30 -4.91 20.83
N GLY A 206 -23.82 -5.06 22.08
CA GLY A 206 -22.40 -4.94 22.40
C GLY A 206 -21.57 -6.03 21.72
N LEU A 207 -22.03 -7.27 21.76
CA LEU A 207 -21.38 -8.40 21.07
C LEU A 207 -21.42 -8.23 19.55
N GLY A 208 -22.54 -7.75 18.99
CA GLY A 208 -22.65 -7.46 17.57
C GLY A 208 -21.61 -6.45 17.11
N ALA A 209 -21.53 -5.31 17.79
CA ALA A 209 -20.54 -4.28 17.50
C ALA A 209 -19.09 -4.81 17.63
N LEU A 210 -18.80 -5.66 18.61
CA LEU A 210 -17.51 -6.30 18.77
C LEU A 210 -17.19 -7.21 17.58
N VAL A 211 -18.11 -8.08 17.17
CA VAL A 211 -17.94 -8.98 16.02
C VAL A 211 -17.63 -8.19 14.75
N GLU A 212 -18.39 -7.14 14.47
CA GLU A 212 -18.18 -6.27 13.29
C GLU A 212 -16.83 -5.55 13.35
N SER A 213 -16.45 -5.02 14.51
CA SER A 213 -15.16 -4.36 14.71
C SER A 213 -13.96 -5.29 14.45
N LEU A 214 -14.14 -6.59 14.73
CA LEU A 214 -13.17 -7.64 14.46
C LEU A 214 -13.23 -8.16 13.02
N GLY A 215 -14.16 -7.67 12.20
CA GLY A 215 -14.29 -8.03 10.80
C GLY A 215 -15.19 -9.22 10.52
N GLY A 216 -15.97 -9.69 11.51
CA GLY A 216 -17.01 -10.70 11.35
C GLY A 216 -18.30 -10.13 10.77
N THR A 217 -19.24 -11.00 10.49
CA THR A 217 -20.62 -10.67 10.12
C THR A 217 -21.55 -11.19 11.20
N VAL A 218 -22.43 -10.34 11.70
CA VAL A 218 -23.41 -10.71 12.74
C VAL A 218 -24.63 -11.34 12.10
N ARG A 219 -25.11 -12.42 12.72
CA ARG A 219 -26.43 -12.99 12.51
C ARG A 219 -27.19 -12.97 13.84
N ASP A 220 -27.99 -11.95 14.07
CA ASP A 220 -28.82 -11.84 15.25
C ASP A 220 -30.00 -12.84 15.13
N LEU A 221 -30.12 -13.73 16.11
CA LEU A 221 -31.20 -14.72 16.22
C LEU A 221 -32.31 -14.26 17.17
N GLY A 222 -32.16 -13.07 17.77
CA GLY A 222 -33.13 -12.47 18.66
C GLY A 222 -33.11 -13.04 20.07
N ILE A 223 -34.26 -12.92 20.74
CA ILE A 223 -34.48 -13.40 22.12
C ILE A 223 -35.34 -14.64 22.07
N VAL A 224 -34.90 -15.72 22.75
CA VAL A 224 -35.64 -16.97 22.92
C VAL A 224 -35.95 -17.13 24.38
N ARG A 225 -37.16 -17.61 24.67
CA ARG A 225 -37.58 -17.93 26.03
C ARG A 225 -36.90 -19.20 26.53
N ASP A 226 -36.81 -19.33 27.86
CA ASP A 226 -36.30 -20.52 28.49
C ASP A 226 -37.39 -21.60 28.45
N ASP A 227 -37.09 -22.77 27.85
CA ASP A 227 -37.93 -23.97 27.79
C ASP A 227 -37.36 -25.06 28.71
#